data_f578a6acb42a2da87f12e5cc542f6b0a
#
_entry.id   f578a6acb42a2da87f12e5cc542f6b0a
#
_cell.length_a   1.000
_cell.length_b   1.000
_cell.length_c   1.000
_cell.angle_alpha   90.00
_cell.angle_beta   90.00
_cell.angle_gamma   90.00
#
_symmetry.space_group_name_H-M   'P 1'
#
loop_
_entity.id
_entity.type
_entity.pdbx_description
1 polymer ?
#
loop_
_entity_poly.entity_id
_entity_poly.type
_entity_poly.pdbx_seq_one_letter_code
_entity_poly.pdbx_strand_id
1 'polypeptide(L)'
;MSPVKAVLFDRDGTLVEDVPNNADPDRVHPVEGAREALDLLRGHGIRAGVVTDQPGVAGGLLTDADVRRVNHRVDELLGPFDVFAVCPHGPDDGCHCRRPQPGMLLWAGGRICTGPAELVVVSSTAAGAQAAHRAGAHGILVPNGHTRPEETVRADHVAPDLLTAVRAVLDGPPKGRVLADERPIQEAFTADPE
;
A
#
# COMPACT_ATOMS: atom_id res chain seq x y z
N MET A 1 -5.24 -21.95 -2.59
CA MET A 1 -4.86 -20.53 -2.45
C MET A 1 -4.67 -20.27 -0.96
N SER A 2 -3.57 -19.64 -0.57
CA SER A 2 -3.34 -19.28 0.85
C SER A 2 -4.36 -18.23 1.30
N PRO A 3 -4.87 -18.29 2.54
CA PRO A 3 -5.76 -17.25 3.05
C PRO A 3 -4.99 -15.92 3.19
N VAL A 4 -5.68 -14.81 3.01
CA VAL A 4 -5.10 -13.48 3.26
C VAL A 4 -4.82 -13.34 4.76
N LYS A 5 -3.61 -12.90 5.10
CA LYS A 5 -3.16 -12.68 6.49
C LYS A 5 -2.93 -11.22 6.83
N ALA A 6 -2.68 -10.39 5.82
CA ALA A 6 -2.46 -8.98 6.02
C ALA A 6 -2.89 -8.15 4.81
N VAL A 7 -3.28 -6.90 5.09
CA VAL A 7 -3.55 -5.87 4.08
C VAL A 7 -2.64 -4.68 4.33
N LEU A 8 -1.94 -4.25 3.30
CA LEU A 8 -1.18 -3.00 3.29
C LEU A 8 -1.99 -1.94 2.56
N PHE A 9 -2.24 -0.84 3.23
CA PHE A 9 -2.96 0.30 2.67
C PHE A 9 -1.99 1.41 2.30
N ASP A 10 -2.19 2.01 1.13
CA ASP A 10 -1.60 3.31 0.86
C ASP A 10 -2.15 4.34 1.85
N ARG A 11 -1.32 5.30 2.28
CA ARG A 11 -1.74 6.34 3.23
C ARG A 11 -2.55 7.42 2.53
N ASP A 12 -1.86 8.21 1.73
CA ASP A 12 -2.40 9.42 1.12
C ASP A 12 -3.33 9.09 -0.06
N GLY A 13 -4.52 9.66 -0.05
CA GLY A 13 -5.56 9.40 -1.05
C GLY A 13 -6.24 8.02 -0.93
N THR A 14 -5.91 7.21 0.08
CA THR A 14 -6.51 5.88 0.31
C THR A 14 -7.07 5.76 1.72
N LEU A 15 -6.26 5.85 2.78
CA LEU A 15 -6.73 5.86 4.18
C LEU A 15 -7.11 7.26 4.66
N VAL A 16 -6.37 8.25 4.22
CA VAL A 16 -6.59 9.67 4.54
C VAL A 16 -6.60 10.49 3.26
N GLU A 17 -7.21 11.67 3.33
CA GLU A 17 -7.21 12.63 2.23
C GLU A 17 -5.79 12.95 1.78
N ASP A 18 -5.61 13.13 0.47
CA ASP A 18 -4.30 13.47 -0.08
C ASP A 18 -3.98 14.96 0.16
N VAL A 19 -2.99 15.18 0.99
CA VAL A 19 -2.45 16.51 1.28
C VAL A 19 -0.96 16.50 0.89
N PRO A 20 -0.59 17.08 -0.26
CA PRO A 20 0.79 17.07 -0.73
C PRO A 20 1.78 17.61 0.30
N ASN A 21 2.86 16.87 0.56
CA ASN A 21 3.92 17.21 1.51
C ASN A 21 3.38 17.63 2.90
N ASN A 22 2.42 16.86 3.42
CA ASN A 22 1.82 17.17 4.73
C ASN A 22 2.83 16.98 5.87
N ALA A 23 3.17 18.09 6.55
CA ALA A 23 3.98 18.10 7.76
C ALA A 23 3.13 18.33 9.04
N ASP A 24 1.83 18.57 8.88
CA ASP A 24 0.91 18.98 9.93
C ASP A 24 -0.08 17.85 10.28
N PRO A 25 0.01 17.24 11.49
CA PRO A 25 -0.91 16.22 11.94
C PRO A 25 -2.38 16.65 11.98
N ASP A 26 -2.66 17.94 12.18
CA ASP A 26 -4.04 18.45 12.25
C ASP A 26 -4.73 18.45 10.88
N ARG A 27 -3.97 18.31 9.80
CA ARG A 27 -4.48 18.14 8.42
C ARG A 27 -4.71 16.70 8.02
N VAL A 28 -4.61 15.75 8.95
CA VAL A 28 -4.90 14.33 8.69
C VAL A 28 -6.40 14.09 8.87
N HIS A 29 -7.09 13.84 7.77
CA HIS A 29 -8.51 13.53 7.74
C HIS A 29 -8.72 12.14 7.12
N PRO A 30 -9.28 11.16 7.88
CA PRO A 30 -9.64 9.86 7.32
C PRO A 30 -10.63 10.00 6.18
N VAL A 31 -10.46 9.20 5.13
CA VAL A 31 -11.48 9.11 4.08
C VAL A 31 -12.74 8.41 4.62
N GLU A 32 -13.88 8.66 3.99
CA GLU A 32 -15.15 8.04 4.37
C GLU A 32 -15.03 6.50 4.37
N GLY A 33 -15.56 5.86 5.41
CA GLY A 33 -15.54 4.40 5.57
C GLY A 33 -14.20 3.79 5.98
N ALA A 34 -13.10 4.55 6.08
CA ALA A 34 -11.78 4.00 6.41
C ALA A 34 -11.76 3.27 7.76
N ARG A 35 -12.35 3.88 8.81
CA ARG A 35 -12.42 3.26 10.13
C ARG A 35 -13.24 1.99 10.11
N GLU A 36 -14.43 2.03 9.50
CA GLU A 36 -15.32 0.86 9.40
C GLU A 36 -14.63 -0.30 8.67
N ALA A 37 -13.95 -0.02 7.56
CA ALA A 37 -13.20 -1.01 6.80
C ALA A 37 -12.08 -1.65 7.63
N LEU A 38 -11.32 -0.85 8.38
CA LEU A 38 -10.25 -1.35 9.24
C LEU A 38 -10.77 -2.13 10.44
N ASP A 39 -11.86 -1.70 11.05
CA ASP A 39 -12.48 -2.42 12.17
C ASP A 39 -13.03 -3.77 11.71
N LEU A 40 -13.64 -3.83 10.52
CA LEU A 40 -14.08 -5.07 9.89
C LEU A 40 -12.91 -6.04 9.66
N LEU A 41 -11.80 -5.53 9.11
CA LEU A 41 -10.59 -6.32 8.85
C LEU A 41 -10.02 -6.92 10.14
N ARG A 42 -9.87 -6.10 11.18
CA ARG A 42 -9.37 -6.51 12.50
C ARG A 42 -10.27 -7.53 13.17
N GLY A 43 -11.60 -7.36 13.04
CA GLY A 43 -12.61 -8.30 13.55
C GLY A 43 -12.44 -9.72 12.98
N HIS A 44 -11.80 -9.85 11.81
CA HIS A 44 -11.45 -11.13 11.19
C HIS A 44 -10.01 -11.59 11.46
N GLY A 45 -9.28 -10.89 12.32
CA GLY A 45 -7.90 -11.24 12.69
C GLY A 45 -6.87 -11.01 11.58
N ILE A 46 -7.21 -10.21 10.56
CA ILE A 46 -6.29 -9.85 9.47
C ILE A 46 -5.50 -8.61 9.88
N ARG A 47 -4.18 -8.65 9.73
CA ARG A 47 -3.28 -7.56 10.08
C ARG A 47 -3.44 -6.40 9.10
N ALA A 48 -3.22 -5.18 9.59
CA ALA A 48 -3.26 -3.97 8.80
C ALA A 48 -1.93 -3.22 8.89
N GLY A 49 -1.39 -2.82 7.73
CA GLY A 49 -0.20 -1.97 7.67
C GLY A 49 -0.39 -0.79 6.73
N VAL A 50 0.47 0.20 6.87
CA VAL A 50 0.49 1.41 6.06
C VAL A 50 1.76 1.47 5.22
N VAL A 51 1.62 1.79 3.94
CA VAL A 51 2.72 2.06 3.02
C VAL A 51 2.56 3.46 2.43
N THR A 52 3.65 4.20 2.27
CA THR A 52 3.57 5.55 1.73
C THR A 52 4.88 6.01 1.07
N ASP A 53 4.76 6.64 -0.09
CA ASP A 53 5.87 7.33 -0.75
C ASP A 53 5.88 8.80 -0.31
N GLN A 54 7.01 9.25 0.25
CA GLN A 54 7.19 10.60 0.77
C GLN A 54 8.39 11.30 0.12
N PRO A 55 8.32 11.62 -1.18
CA PRO A 55 9.43 12.21 -1.93
C PRO A 55 9.81 13.61 -1.42
N GLY A 56 8.92 14.26 -0.69
CA GLY A 56 9.21 15.54 -0.03
C GLY A 56 10.38 15.48 0.94
N VAL A 57 10.73 14.29 1.45
CA VAL A 57 11.92 14.11 2.32
C VAL A 57 13.19 14.28 1.50
N ALA A 58 13.34 13.58 0.38
CA ALA A 58 14.48 13.76 -0.53
C ALA A 58 14.54 15.19 -1.08
N GLY A 59 13.39 15.80 -1.34
CA GLY A 59 13.28 17.19 -1.82
C GLY A 59 13.49 18.27 -0.73
N GLY A 60 13.73 17.88 0.54
CA GLY A 60 13.92 18.83 1.64
C GLY A 60 12.64 19.61 2.05
N LEU A 61 11.47 19.19 1.57
CA LEU A 61 10.17 19.79 1.92
C LEU A 61 9.60 19.21 3.21
N LEU A 62 10.03 18.01 3.58
CA LEU A 62 9.66 17.30 4.79
C LEU A 62 10.90 16.79 5.52
N THR A 63 10.80 16.64 6.82
CA THR A 63 11.76 15.87 7.60
C THR A 63 11.18 14.49 7.95
N ASP A 64 12.05 13.53 8.31
CA ASP A 64 11.60 12.24 8.85
C ASP A 64 10.74 12.41 10.11
N ALA A 65 10.98 13.46 10.89
CA ALA A 65 10.17 13.76 12.07
C ALA A 65 8.76 14.20 11.70
N ASP A 66 8.60 14.97 10.61
CA ASP A 66 7.28 15.36 10.08
C ASP A 66 6.48 14.13 9.66
N VAL A 67 7.10 13.27 8.86
CA VAL A 67 6.47 12.03 8.40
C VAL A 67 6.06 11.15 9.59
N ARG A 68 6.92 11.00 10.60
CA ARG A 68 6.59 10.24 11.81
C ARG A 68 5.42 10.84 12.59
N ARG A 69 5.34 12.18 12.74
CA ARG A 69 4.21 12.83 13.41
C ARG A 69 2.89 12.62 12.69
N VAL A 70 2.90 12.75 11.36
CA VAL A 70 1.71 12.48 10.53
C VAL A 70 1.31 11.02 10.62
N ASN A 71 2.24 10.07 10.53
CA ASN A 71 1.95 8.64 10.68
C ASN A 71 1.42 8.30 12.08
N HIS A 72 1.94 8.92 13.13
CA HIS A 72 1.40 8.76 14.48
C HIS A 72 -0.06 9.25 14.55
N ARG A 73 -0.37 10.39 13.93
CA ARG A 73 -1.75 10.88 13.85
C ARG A 73 -2.68 9.93 13.08
N VAL A 74 -2.20 9.34 12.00
CA VAL A 74 -2.94 8.29 11.27
C VAL A 74 -3.21 7.08 12.17
N ASP A 75 -2.22 6.66 12.96
CA ASP A 75 -2.38 5.56 13.92
C ASP A 75 -3.37 5.88 15.04
N GLU A 76 -3.34 7.10 15.59
CA GLU A 76 -4.33 7.56 16.57
C GLU A 76 -5.77 7.53 16.03
N LEU A 77 -5.95 7.96 14.78
CA LEU A 77 -7.27 8.07 14.15
C LEU A 77 -7.82 6.72 13.65
N LEU A 78 -6.96 5.86 13.12
CA LEU A 78 -7.35 4.66 12.36
C LEU A 78 -6.70 3.38 12.87
N GLY A 79 -5.65 3.46 13.69
CA GLY A 79 -4.89 2.32 14.18
C GLY A 79 -5.62 1.43 15.22
N PRO A 80 -4.91 0.47 15.81
CA PRO A 80 -3.47 0.27 15.64
C PRO A 80 -3.11 -0.38 14.30
N PHE A 81 -1.94 0.00 13.74
CA PHE A 81 -1.37 -0.66 12.58
C PHE A 81 -0.14 -1.49 12.96
N ASP A 82 0.01 -2.66 12.35
CA ASP A 82 1.12 -3.58 12.61
C ASP A 82 2.46 -3.09 12.05
N VAL A 83 2.42 -2.25 11.01
CA VAL A 83 3.60 -1.69 10.35
C VAL A 83 3.31 -0.39 9.64
N PHE A 84 4.29 0.54 9.67
CA PHE A 84 4.38 1.69 8.78
C PHE A 84 5.65 1.56 7.94
N ALA A 85 5.50 1.51 6.62
CA ALA A 85 6.61 1.51 5.67
C ALA A 85 6.60 2.82 4.87
N VAL A 86 7.73 3.49 4.85
CA VAL A 86 7.90 4.79 4.20
C VAL A 86 9.03 4.73 3.19
N CYS A 87 8.78 5.20 1.98
CA CYS A 87 9.83 5.49 1.02
C CYS A 87 10.11 7.01 1.02
N PRO A 88 11.26 7.46 1.50
CA PRO A 88 11.61 8.89 1.55
C PRO A 88 12.25 9.40 0.26
N HIS A 89 12.46 8.53 -0.73
CA HIS A 89 13.25 8.81 -1.92
C HIS A 89 12.46 9.57 -2.99
N GLY A 90 13.17 10.40 -3.75
CA GLY A 90 12.66 11.09 -4.93
C GLY A 90 12.48 10.14 -6.14
N PRO A 91 11.82 10.63 -7.21
CA PRO A 91 11.57 9.81 -8.39
C PRO A 91 12.84 9.35 -9.11
N ASP A 92 13.93 10.13 -9.03
CA ASP A 92 15.18 9.90 -9.76
C ASP A 92 16.27 9.19 -8.92
N ASP A 93 15.97 8.84 -7.65
CA ASP A 93 16.95 8.23 -6.73
C ASP A 93 17.23 6.74 -7.03
N GLY A 94 16.50 6.11 -7.97
CA GLY A 94 16.71 4.72 -8.37
C GLY A 94 16.51 3.69 -7.24
N CYS A 95 15.77 4.03 -6.18
CA CYS A 95 15.58 3.16 -5.03
C CYS A 95 14.66 1.96 -5.35
N HIS A 96 14.77 0.88 -4.57
CA HIS A 96 13.93 -0.30 -4.72
C HIS A 96 12.61 -0.24 -3.93
N CYS A 97 12.38 0.80 -3.12
CA CYS A 97 11.20 0.91 -2.26
C CYS A 97 10.08 1.78 -2.86
N ARG A 98 10.40 2.78 -3.71
CA ARG A 98 9.39 3.64 -4.34
C ARG A 98 8.56 2.86 -5.34
N ARG A 99 7.24 2.92 -5.20
CA ARG A 99 6.31 2.29 -6.15
C ARG A 99 6.48 2.85 -7.57
N PRO A 100 6.44 2.02 -8.61
CA PRO A 100 5.97 0.64 -8.65
C PRO A 100 7.01 -0.44 -8.26
N GLN A 101 8.15 -0.09 -7.63
CA GLN A 101 9.07 -1.10 -7.11
C GLN A 101 8.48 -1.81 -5.88
N PRO A 102 8.73 -3.14 -5.71
CA PRO A 102 8.07 -3.93 -4.69
C PRO A 102 8.74 -3.87 -3.30
N GLY A 103 9.92 -3.27 -3.19
CA GLY A 103 10.77 -3.39 -2.00
C GLY A 103 10.11 -2.95 -0.70
N MET A 104 9.32 -1.87 -0.73
CA MET A 104 8.59 -1.39 0.46
C MET A 104 7.54 -2.41 0.93
N LEU A 105 6.83 -3.05 0.00
CA LEU A 105 5.80 -4.06 0.29
C LEU A 105 6.44 -5.33 0.86
N LEU A 106 7.55 -5.79 0.27
CA LEU A 106 8.29 -6.96 0.74
C LEU A 106 8.87 -6.73 2.12
N TRP A 107 9.42 -5.54 2.39
CA TRP A 107 9.90 -5.15 3.71
C TRP A 107 8.76 -5.14 4.73
N ALA A 108 7.63 -4.50 4.41
CA ALA A 108 6.46 -4.44 5.29
C ALA A 108 5.91 -5.85 5.60
N GLY A 109 5.75 -6.69 4.58
CA GLY A 109 5.32 -8.09 4.75
C GLY A 109 6.27 -8.88 5.65
N GLY A 110 7.59 -8.73 5.46
CA GLY A 110 8.59 -9.36 6.32
C GLY A 110 8.50 -8.91 7.77
N ARG A 111 8.25 -7.63 8.03
CA ARG A 111 8.09 -7.08 9.39
C ARG A 111 6.89 -7.67 10.14
N ILE A 112 5.84 -8.01 9.43
CA ILE A 112 4.62 -8.61 9.99
C ILE A 112 4.53 -10.12 9.73
N CYS A 113 5.63 -10.78 9.38
CA CYS A 113 5.72 -12.22 9.14
C CYS A 113 4.63 -12.75 8.18
N THR A 114 4.41 -12.02 7.07
CA THR A 114 3.42 -12.36 6.04
C THR A 114 4.09 -12.47 4.68
N GLY A 115 3.94 -13.63 4.04
CA GLY A 115 4.46 -13.85 2.69
C GLY A 115 3.66 -13.11 1.62
N PRO A 116 4.25 -12.81 0.45
CA PRO A 116 3.56 -12.06 -0.61
C PRO A 116 2.22 -12.66 -1.03
N ALA A 117 2.13 -13.98 -1.18
CA ALA A 117 0.89 -14.67 -1.60
C ALA A 117 -0.26 -14.58 -0.56
N GLU A 118 0.01 -14.12 0.66
CA GLU A 118 -0.94 -13.93 1.76
C GLU A 118 -1.21 -12.44 2.01
N LEU A 119 -0.65 -11.55 1.15
CA LEU A 119 -0.69 -10.11 1.27
C LEU A 119 -1.59 -9.50 0.21
N VAL A 120 -2.44 -8.56 0.62
CA VAL A 120 -3.20 -7.69 -0.27
C VAL A 120 -2.71 -6.26 -0.11
N VAL A 121 -2.62 -5.53 -1.19
CA VAL A 121 -2.29 -4.09 -1.21
C VAL A 121 -3.51 -3.32 -1.71
N VAL A 122 -3.96 -2.35 -0.94
CA VAL A 122 -5.06 -1.45 -1.31
C VAL A 122 -4.48 -0.06 -1.56
N SER A 123 -4.67 0.46 -2.76
CA SER A 123 -4.11 1.76 -3.19
C SER A 123 -5.07 2.49 -4.12
N SER A 124 -4.99 3.81 -4.15
CA SER A 124 -5.73 4.65 -5.10
C SER A 124 -4.98 4.87 -6.42
N THR A 125 -3.78 4.29 -6.58
CA THR A 125 -2.93 4.47 -7.76
C THR A 125 -2.56 3.16 -8.44
N ALA A 126 -2.39 3.19 -9.77
CA ALA A 126 -1.88 2.03 -10.52
C ALA A 126 -0.48 1.61 -10.06
N ALA A 127 0.36 2.55 -9.62
CA ALA A 127 1.69 2.24 -9.11
C ALA A 127 1.65 1.32 -7.88
N GLY A 128 0.64 1.47 -7.00
CA GLY A 128 0.42 0.56 -5.88
C GLY A 128 0.01 -0.84 -6.32
N ALA A 129 -0.92 -0.95 -7.27
CA ALA A 129 -1.34 -2.24 -7.83
C ALA A 129 -0.18 -2.95 -8.57
N GLN A 130 0.62 -2.21 -9.34
CA GLN A 130 1.82 -2.75 -10.00
C GLN A 130 2.87 -3.23 -8.99
N ALA A 131 3.11 -2.48 -7.92
CA ALA A 131 4.03 -2.89 -6.86
C ALA A 131 3.57 -4.19 -6.19
N ALA A 132 2.25 -4.34 -5.94
CA ALA A 132 1.68 -5.58 -5.42
C ALA A 132 1.97 -6.76 -6.36
N HIS A 133 1.67 -6.61 -7.65
CA HIS A 133 1.94 -7.63 -8.66
C HIS A 133 3.42 -8.03 -8.69
N ARG A 134 4.34 -7.05 -8.74
CA ARG A 134 5.80 -7.30 -8.72
C ARG A 134 6.28 -7.96 -7.44
N ALA A 135 5.62 -7.70 -6.31
CA ALA A 135 5.91 -8.37 -5.04
C ALA A 135 5.39 -9.82 -5.00
N GLY A 136 4.54 -10.26 -5.94
CA GLY A 136 3.81 -11.51 -5.88
C GLY A 136 2.63 -11.48 -4.90
N ALA A 137 2.14 -10.27 -4.60
CA ALA A 137 0.98 -9.99 -3.76
C ALA A 137 -0.26 -9.68 -4.61
N HIS A 138 -1.42 -9.56 -3.97
CA HIS A 138 -2.67 -9.16 -4.63
C HIS A 138 -2.87 -7.65 -4.51
N GLY A 139 -3.30 -7.00 -5.60
CA GLY A 139 -3.58 -5.57 -5.64
C GLY A 139 -5.08 -5.28 -5.78
N ILE A 140 -5.59 -4.31 -5.01
CA ILE A 140 -6.93 -3.73 -5.18
C ILE A 140 -6.76 -2.23 -5.39
N LEU A 141 -7.28 -1.72 -6.50
CA LEU A 141 -7.38 -0.29 -6.75
C LEU A 141 -8.70 0.23 -6.17
N VAL A 142 -8.62 1.25 -5.32
CA VAL A 142 -9.77 2.03 -4.84
C VAL A 142 -9.65 3.43 -5.42
N PRO A 143 -10.32 3.74 -6.53
CA PRO A 143 -10.19 5.02 -7.20
C PRO A 143 -10.64 6.19 -6.32
N ASN A 144 -9.97 7.33 -6.44
CA ASN A 144 -10.36 8.60 -5.86
C ASN A 144 -10.40 9.69 -6.95
N GLY A 145 -10.65 10.96 -6.57
CA GLY A 145 -10.73 12.08 -7.51
C GLY A 145 -9.45 12.36 -8.32
N HIS A 146 -8.31 11.77 -7.94
CA HIS A 146 -7.02 11.91 -8.61
C HIS A 146 -6.63 10.69 -9.45
N THR A 147 -7.34 9.57 -9.31
CA THR A 147 -7.11 8.35 -10.09
C THR A 147 -7.53 8.57 -11.54
N ARG A 148 -6.62 8.33 -12.47
CA ARG A 148 -6.91 8.48 -13.89
C ARG A 148 -7.75 7.31 -14.41
N PRO A 149 -8.68 7.54 -15.37
CA PRO A 149 -9.53 6.48 -15.92
C PRO A 149 -8.76 5.27 -16.47
N GLU A 150 -7.61 5.50 -17.12
CA GLU A 150 -6.76 4.45 -17.66
C GLU A 150 -6.11 3.57 -16.58
N GLU A 151 -5.95 4.05 -15.36
CA GLU A 151 -5.45 3.27 -14.22
C GLU A 151 -6.49 2.25 -13.78
N THR A 152 -7.77 2.65 -13.78
CA THR A 152 -8.89 1.76 -13.45
C THR A 152 -9.04 0.63 -14.48
N VAL A 153 -8.84 0.93 -15.78
CA VAL A 153 -8.92 -0.08 -16.85
C VAL A 153 -7.79 -1.12 -16.76
N ARG A 154 -6.62 -0.74 -16.24
CA ARG A 154 -5.43 -1.60 -16.14
C ARG A 154 -5.33 -2.34 -14.82
N ALA A 155 -6.14 -2.00 -13.82
CA ALA A 155 -6.11 -2.69 -12.54
C ALA A 155 -6.77 -4.06 -12.62
N ASP A 156 -6.16 -5.06 -11.99
CA ASP A 156 -6.67 -6.42 -11.92
C ASP A 156 -7.95 -6.53 -11.10
N HIS A 157 -8.04 -5.74 -10.05
CA HIS A 157 -9.22 -5.65 -9.19
C HIS A 157 -9.48 -4.20 -8.79
N VAL A 158 -10.73 -3.77 -8.96
CA VAL A 158 -11.18 -2.41 -8.60
C VAL A 158 -12.33 -2.51 -7.63
N ALA A 159 -12.25 -1.78 -6.53
CA ALA A 159 -13.35 -1.60 -5.59
C ALA A 159 -13.75 -0.13 -5.53
N PRO A 160 -15.04 0.21 -5.42
CA PRO A 160 -15.48 1.60 -5.41
C PRO A 160 -15.08 2.37 -4.15
N ASP A 161 -14.86 1.66 -3.05
CA ASP A 161 -14.51 2.22 -1.74
C ASP A 161 -13.72 1.20 -0.89
N LEU A 162 -13.18 1.66 0.25
CA LEU A 162 -12.38 0.84 1.16
C LEU A 162 -13.17 -0.31 1.78
N LEU A 163 -14.43 -0.08 2.14
CA LEU A 163 -15.25 -1.11 2.77
C LEU A 163 -15.54 -2.25 1.80
N THR A 164 -15.83 -1.92 0.53
CA THR A 164 -16.00 -2.92 -0.54
C THR A 164 -14.69 -3.66 -0.81
N ALA A 165 -13.55 -2.95 -0.81
CA ALA A 165 -12.23 -3.58 -0.96
C ALA A 165 -11.95 -4.60 0.17
N VAL A 166 -12.22 -4.23 1.42
CA VAL A 166 -12.02 -5.12 2.57
C VAL A 166 -12.99 -6.31 2.53
N ARG A 167 -14.24 -6.13 2.15
CA ARG A 167 -15.19 -7.25 1.96
C ARG A 167 -14.69 -8.22 0.90
N ALA A 168 -14.18 -7.72 -0.22
CA ALA A 168 -13.58 -8.57 -1.25
C ALA A 168 -12.37 -9.37 -0.72
N VAL A 169 -11.55 -8.76 0.15
CA VAL A 169 -10.44 -9.46 0.83
C VAL A 169 -10.96 -10.63 1.70
N LEU A 170 -12.06 -10.42 2.43
CA LEU A 170 -12.65 -11.44 3.31
C LEU A 170 -13.27 -12.61 2.54
N ASP A 171 -13.79 -12.35 1.35
CA ASP A 171 -14.33 -13.39 0.44
C ASP A 171 -13.22 -14.24 -0.21
N GLY A 172 -11.97 -13.85 -0.03
CA GLY A 172 -10.77 -14.51 -0.53
C GLY A 172 -9.87 -13.57 -1.35
N PRO A 173 -8.62 -13.96 -1.61
CA PRO A 173 -7.71 -13.09 -2.36
C PRO A 173 -8.31 -12.78 -3.73
N PRO A 174 -8.28 -11.50 -4.16
CA PRO A 174 -8.82 -11.10 -5.44
C PRO A 174 -8.16 -11.91 -6.55
N LYS A 175 -8.98 -12.50 -7.43
CA LYS A 175 -8.50 -13.28 -8.58
C LYS A 175 -8.08 -12.28 -9.66
N GLY A 176 -6.81 -11.85 -9.65
CA GLY A 176 -6.26 -10.97 -10.65
C GLY A 176 -6.26 -11.60 -12.05
N ARG A 177 -6.44 -10.77 -13.09
CA ARG A 177 -5.98 -11.11 -14.43
C ARG A 177 -4.45 -11.16 -14.36
N VAL A 178 -3.87 -12.31 -14.67
CA VAL A 178 -2.44 -12.40 -14.94
C VAL A 178 -2.19 -11.58 -16.22
N LEU A 179 -1.68 -10.37 -16.08
CA LEU A 179 -1.15 -9.62 -17.23
C LEU A 179 0.08 -10.38 -17.71
N ALA A 180 0.00 -10.92 -18.92
CA ALA A 180 0.90 -11.95 -19.46
C ALA A 180 2.32 -11.47 -19.79
N ASP A 181 2.80 -10.34 -19.28
CA ASP A 181 4.06 -9.75 -19.78
C ASP A 181 5.03 -9.16 -18.74
N GLU A 182 4.96 -9.53 -17.47
CA GLU A 182 6.03 -9.20 -16.52
C GLU A 182 6.41 -10.42 -15.67
N ARG A 183 7.55 -11.05 -15.98
CA ARG A 183 8.11 -12.15 -15.18
C ARG A 183 8.40 -11.67 -13.74
N PRO A 184 8.07 -12.46 -12.70
CA PRO A 184 8.44 -12.13 -11.34
C PRO A 184 9.97 -12.06 -11.20
N ILE A 185 10.47 -11.08 -10.43
CA ILE A 185 11.91 -10.82 -10.18
C ILE A 185 12.55 -11.92 -9.30
N GLN A 186 12.10 -13.15 -9.35
CA GLN A 186 12.70 -14.24 -8.58
C GLN A 186 14.07 -14.72 -9.12
N GLU A 187 14.47 -14.33 -10.34
CA GLU A 187 15.73 -14.80 -10.93
C GLU A 187 16.95 -13.86 -10.70
N ALA A 188 16.78 -12.71 -10.04
CA ALA A 188 17.88 -11.76 -9.87
C ALA A 188 18.72 -11.97 -8.58
N PHE A 189 18.39 -12.93 -7.72
CA PHE A 189 19.10 -13.19 -6.47
C PHE A 189 19.97 -14.48 -6.45
N THR A 190 20.13 -15.13 -7.59
CA THR A 190 21.08 -16.27 -7.73
C THR A 190 22.24 -15.90 -8.61
N ALA A 191 22.98 -14.84 -8.27
CA ALA A 191 24.33 -14.66 -8.76
C ALA A 191 25.26 -15.07 -7.63
N ASP A 192 25.84 -16.28 -7.74
CA ASP A 192 26.93 -16.76 -6.91
C ASP A 192 28.10 -15.77 -6.96
N PRO A 193 28.73 -15.47 -5.83
CA PRO A 193 30.05 -14.84 -5.83
C PRO A 193 31.11 -15.93 -6.09
N GLU A 194 31.78 -15.89 -7.21
CA GLU A 194 33.14 -16.43 -7.33
C GLU A 194 34.16 -15.41 -6.83
#